data_6aa0bf6c747f9654708d528290ebe5a6
#
_entry.id   6aa0bf6c747f9654708d528290ebe5a6
#
_cell.length_a   1.000
_cell.length_b   1.000
_cell.length_c   1.000
_cell.angle_alpha   90.00
_cell.angle_beta   90.00
_cell.angle_gamma   90.00
#
_symmetry.space_group_name_H-M   'P 1'
#
loop_
_entity.id
_entity.type
_entity.pdbx_description
1 polymer ?
#
loop_
_entity_poly.entity_id
_entity_poly.type
_entity_poly.pdbx_seq_one_letter_code
_entity_poly.pdbx_strand_id
1 'polypeptide(L)'
;KMAIYHFSVKTISRGNGRSAVACAAYRSGEKLVCNFYGKEQDYTKKTGVEFTEIYAPENTNTELLNRQTLWNKVEKAERRKDALLAREFEIAFPGELNAEQRKNMLNELCQNLVKKYGVIVDAAIHAPHTDSGSDERNYHAHIMFTTRSINEHGDFSAKKYRDFSRDNGTETVSHWRESFAELCNHHLKQNGFDERVDH
;
A
#
# COMPACT_ATOMS: atom_id res chain seq x y z
N LYS A 1 -10.88 23.47 -12.84
CA LYS A 1 -10.45 23.39 -11.45
C LYS A 1 -9.64 22.11 -11.26
N MET A 2 -8.49 22.20 -10.59
CA MET A 2 -7.61 21.04 -10.32
C MET A 2 -7.95 20.42 -8.98
N ALA A 3 -8.02 19.10 -8.95
CA ALA A 3 -8.14 18.33 -7.72
C ALA A 3 -6.77 18.22 -7.04
N ILE A 4 -6.77 17.91 -5.74
CA ILE A 4 -5.54 17.66 -4.98
C ILE A 4 -4.89 16.37 -5.51
N TYR A 5 -3.57 16.41 -5.72
CA TYR A 5 -2.79 15.28 -6.17
C TYR A 5 -1.62 15.04 -5.22
N HIS A 6 -1.47 13.80 -4.79
CA HIS A 6 -0.29 13.35 -4.06
C HIS A 6 -0.01 11.90 -4.40
N PHE A 7 1.25 11.63 -4.75
CA PHE A 7 1.75 10.29 -4.99
C PHE A 7 3.22 10.25 -4.58
N SER A 8 3.55 9.37 -3.63
CA SER A 8 4.94 9.15 -3.25
C SER A 8 5.21 7.66 -3.09
N VAL A 9 6.47 7.29 -3.29
CA VAL A 9 6.96 5.91 -3.13
C VAL A 9 7.99 5.91 -2.02
N LYS A 10 7.79 5.00 -1.07
CA LYS A 10 8.66 4.85 0.10
C LYS A 10 9.14 3.42 0.24
N THR A 11 10.19 3.22 0.98
CA THR A 11 10.67 1.90 1.36
C THR A 11 10.46 1.68 2.85
N ILE A 12 10.19 0.43 3.22
CA ILE A 12 10.14 -0.01 4.61
C ILE A 12 11.29 -0.98 4.79
N SER A 13 12.32 -0.53 5.50
CA SER A 13 13.51 -1.34 5.79
C SER A 13 13.58 -1.65 7.27
N ARG A 14 14.12 -2.81 7.61
CA ARG A 14 14.40 -3.18 8.99
C ARG A 14 15.49 -2.26 9.56
N GLY A 15 15.39 -1.93 10.83
CA GLY A 15 16.35 -1.10 11.53
C GLY A 15 15.67 -0.18 12.52
N ASN A 16 16.35 0.16 13.61
CA ASN A 16 15.82 1.06 14.66
C ASN A 16 14.45 0.63 15.19
N GLY A 17 14.23 -0.70 15.32
CA GLY A 17 12.95 -1.25 15.77
C GLY A 17 11.84 -1.26 14.72
N ARG A 18 12.09 -0.81 13.49
CA ARG A 18 11.10 -0.85 12.42
C ARG A 18 10.87 -2.29 11.95
N SER A 19 9.60 -2.62 11.77
CA SER A 19 9.19 -3.91 11.20
C SER A 19 8.05 -3.70 10.23
N ALA A 20 7.92 -4.63 9.29
CA ALA A 20 6.78 -4.63 8.38
C ALA A 20 5.47 -4.90 9.14
N VAL A 21 5.52 -5.76 10.17
CA VAL A 21 4.35 -6.06 11.01
C VAL A 21 3.89 -4.80 11.74
N ALA A 22 4.81 -4.03 12.34
CA ALA A 22 4.46 -2.79 13.03
C ALA A 22 3.86 -1.76 12.07
N CYS A 23 4.44 -1.61 10.89
CA CYS A 23 3.91 -0.71 9.86
C CYS A 23 2.50 -1.12 9.43
N ALA A 24 2.27 -2.40 9.21
CA ALA A 24 0.96 -2.91 8.81
C ALA A 24 -0.07 -2.73 9.93
N ALA A 25 0.31 -2.99 11.17
CA ALA A 25 -0.57 -2.79 12.34
C ALA A 25 -0.97 -1.32 12.47
N TYR A 26 -0.03 -0.41 12.33
CA TYR A 26 -0.28 1.03 12.41
C TYR A 26 -1.25 1.48 11.32
N ARG A 27 -1.05 1.05 10.08
CA ARG A 27 -1.87 1.47 8.94
C ARG A 27 -3.27 0.89 8.97
N SER A 28 -3.40 -0.36 9.41
CA SER A 28 -4.70 -1.04 9.47
C SER A 28 -5.49 -0.74 10.76
N GLY A 29 -4.84 -0.17 11.79
CA GLY A 29 -5.48 0.03 13.08
C GLY A 29 -5.72 -1.26 13.84
N GLU A 30 -4.86 -2.25 13.64
CA GLU A 30 -5.00 -3.58 14.24
C GLU A 30 -3.97 -3.83 15.33
N LYS A 31 -4.18 -4.92 16.06
CA LYS A 31 -3.22 -5.48 17.00
C LYS A 31 -2.54 -6.69 16.35
N LEU A 32 -1.25 -6.58 16.07
CA LEU A 32 -0.48 -7.63 15.43
C LEU A 32 0.78 -7.93 16.25
N VAL A 33 1.19 -9.19 16.26
CA VAL A 33 2.42 -9.63 16.95
C VAL A 33 3.55 -9.74 15.92
N CYS A 34 4.66 -9.05 16.19
CA CYS A 34 5.87 -9.16 15.40
C CYS A 34 6.78 -10.21 16.04
N ASN A 35 6.95 -11.36 15.37
CA ASN A 35 7.77 -12.46 15.88
C ASN A 35 9.26 -12.13 15.89
N PHE A 36 9.73 -11.33 14.94
CA PHE A 36 11.16 -10.96 14.85
C PHE A 36 11.63 -10.21 16.10
N TYR A 37 10.81 -9.28 16.61
CA TYR A 37 11.13 -8.52 17.81
C TYR A 37 10.46 -9.10 19.07
N GLY A 38 9.63 -10.13 18.94
CA GLY A 38 8.84 -10.66 20.05
C GLY A 38 7.92 -9.63 20.69
N LYS A 39 7.35 -8.75 19.88
CA LYS A 39 6.63 -7.58 20.37
C LYS A 39 5.23 -7.48 19.76
N GLU A 40 4.25 -7.19 20.62
CA GLU A 40 2.89 -6.88 20.19
C GLU A 40 2.81 -5.40 19.78
N GLN A 41 2.17 -5.15 18.63
CA GLN A 41 1.90 -3.82 18.10
C GLN A 41 0.39 -3.61 18.13
N ASP A 42 -0.08 -2.78 19.04
CA ASP A 42 -1.51 -2.55 19.24
C ASP A 42 -1.88 -1.12 18.84
N TYR A 43 -2.61 -1.00 17.74
CA TYR A 43 -3.13 0.26 17.21
C TYR A 43 -4.66 0.27 17.15
N THR A 44 -5.31 -0.57 17.95
CA THR A 44 -6.77 -0.71 17.96
C THR A 44 -7.49 0.55 18.42
N LYS A 45 -6.80 1.47 19.12
CA LYS A 45 -7.34 2.77 19.51
C LYS A 45 -7.26 3.81 18.40
N LYS A 46 -6.57 3.52 17.31
CA LYS A 46 -6.46 4.44 16.17
C LYS A 46 -7.83 4.62 15.52
N THR A 47 -8.14 5.87 15.20
CA THR A 47 -9.38 6.24 14.51
C THR A 47 -9.09 6.66 13.07
N GLY A 48 -10.13 6.70 12.23
CA GLY A 48 -10.01 7.21 10.87
C GLY A 48 -9.57 6.18 9.83
N VAL A 49 -9.51 4.91 10.17
CA VAL A 49 -9.28 3.86 9.17
C VAL A 49 -10.63 3.56 8.50
N GLU A 50 -10.77 3.97 7.24
CA GLU A 50 -12.02 3.81 6.50
C GLU A 50 -12.17 2.42 5.89
N PHE A 51 -11.07 1.83 5.43
CA PHE A 51 -11.09 0.57 4.70
C PHE A 51 -9.72 -0.07 4.71
N THR A 52 -9.65 -1.40 4.81
CA THR A 52 -8.42 -2.17 4.65
C THR A 52 -8.69 -3.40 3.80
N GLU A 53 -7.72 -3.80 2.99
CA GLU A 53 -7.82 -5.00 2.17
C GLU A 53 -6.44 -5.54 1.82
N ILE A 54 -6.34 -6.84 1.64
CA ILE A 54 -5.16 -7.50 1.09
C ILE A 54 -5.51 -8.03 -0.29
N TYR A 55 -4.69 -7.70 -1.28
CA TYR A 55 -4.83 -8.11 -2.68
C TYR A 55 -3.66 -9.02 -3.04
N ALA A 56 -3.94 -10.10 -3.75
CA ALA A 56 -2.91 -11.09 -4.07
C ALA A 56 -3.22 -11.82 -5.37
N PRO A 57 -2.21 -12.44 -6.00
CA PRO A 57 -2.46 -13.36 -7.12
C PRO A 57 -3.41 -14.49 -6.70
N GLU A 58 -4.20 -14.99 -7.65
CA GLU A 58 -5.25 -15.99 -7.37
C GLU A 58 -4.71 -17.26 -6.72
N ASN A 59 -3.50 -17.67 -7.09
CA ASN A 59 -2.89 -18.91 -6.58
C ASN A 59 -2.18 -18.74 -5.24
N THR A 60 -2.26 -17.57 -4.62
CA THR A 60 -1.57 -17.31 -3.34
C THR A 60 -2.09 -18.22 -2.24
N ASN A 61 -1.17 -18.78 -1.45
CA ASN A 61 -1.53 -19.57 -0.27
C ASN A 61 -2.39 -18.71 0.67
N THR A 62 -3.54 -19.25 1.10
CA THR A 62 -4.54 -18.51 1.86
C THR A 62 -4.02 -17.93 3.17
N GLU A 63 -3.03 -18.58 3.81
CA GLU A 63 -2.39 -18.06 5.03
C GLU A 63 -1.74 -16.69 4.82
N LEU A 64 -1.28 -16.39 3.59
CA LEU A 64 -0.65 -15.12 3.24
C LEU A 64 -1.67 -13.99 3.07
N LEU A 65 -2.97 -14.29 3.12
CA LEU A 65 -4.03 -13.29 3.11
C LEU A 65 -4.37 -12.78 4.51
N ASN A 66 -3.74 -13.37 5.53
CA ASN A 66 -3.82 -12.90 6.92
C ASN A 66 -2.68 -11.91 7.15
N ARG A 67 -3.00 -10.71 7.57
CA ARG A 67 -2.04 -9.60 7.69
C ARG A 67 -0.88 -9.93 8.60
N GLN A 68 -1.14 -10.48 9.78
CA GLN A 68 -0.09 -10.85 10.72
C GLN A 68 0.82 -11.94 10.14
N THR A 69 0.24 -12.97 9.57
CA THR A 69 0.99 -14.08 8.96
C THR A 69 1.81 -13.60 7.78
N LEU A 70 1.22 -12.78 6.90
CA LEU A 70 1.89 -12.21 5.73
C LEU A 70 3.18 -11.50 6.12
N TRP A 71 3.08 -10.51 6.99
CA TRP A 71 4.24 -9.66 7.30
C TRP A 71 5.26 -10.35 8.20
N ASN A 72 4.85 -11.30 9.04
CA ASN A 72 5.79 -12.14 9.77
C ASN A 72 6.57 -13.07 8.83
N LYS A 73 5.94 -13.58 7.78
CA LYS A 73 6.65 -14.38 6.76
C LYS A 73 7.64 -13.55 5.96
N VAL A 74 7.27 -12.30 5.63
CA VAL A 74 8.20 -11.36 5.00
C VAL A 74 9.42 -11.14 5.91
N GLU A 75 9.19 -10.86 7.19
CA GLU A 75 10.27 -10.66 8.17
C GLU A 75 11.20 -11.86 8.24
N LYS A 76 10.64 -13.06 8.25
CA LYS A 76 11.40 -14.31 8.31
C LYS A 76 12.20 -14.57 7.04
N ALA A 77 11.66 -14.21 5.88
CA ALA A 77 12.32 -14.43 4.59
C ALA A 77 13.51 -13.51 4.39
N GLU A 78 13.50 -12.32 5.01
CA GLU A 78 14.56 -11.32 4.86
C GLU A 78 15.51 -11.40 6.05
N ARG A 79 16.75 -11.86 5.82
CA ARG A 79 17.70 -12.17 6.91
C ARG A 79 18.60 -11.03 7.34
N ARG A 80 18.82 -10.04 6.50
CA ARG A 80 19.75 -8.94 6.77
C ARG A 80 19.17 -8.01 7.83
N LYS A 81 20.06 -7.42 8.64
CA LYS A 81 19.68 -6.44 9.68
C LYS A 81 19.05 -5.18 9.11
N ASP A 82 19.41 -4.83 7.89
CA ASP A 82 18.93 -3.65 7.15
C ASP A 82 18.05 -4.04 5.97
N ALA A 83 17.42 -5.21 6.01
CA ALA A 83 16.65 -5.76 4.91
C ALA A 83 15.52 -4.83 4.47
N LEU A 84 15.33 -4.73 3.17
CA LEU A 84 14.14 -4.11 2.59
C LEU A 84 12.98 -5.08 2.75
N LEU A 85 11.96 -4.67 3.50
CA LEU A 85 10.83 -5.53 3.88
C LEU A 85 9.62 -5.31 2.98
N ALA A 86 9.39 -4.06 2.56
CA ALA A 86 8.25 -3.70 1.73
C ALA A 86 8.52 -2.40 1.00
N ARG A 87 7.74 -2.13 -0.02
CA ARG A 87 7.60 -0.81 -0.64
C ARG A 87 6.21 -0.29 -0.36
N GLU A 88 6.04 1.01 -0.44
CA GLU A 88 4.76 1.63 -0.15
C GLU A 88 4.48 2.77 -1.12
N PHE A 89 3.27 2.78 -1.67
CA PHE A 89 2.70 3.97 -2.28
C PHE A 89 1.87 4.70 -1.24
N GLU A 90 2.06 5.98 -1.12
CA GLU A 90 1.18 6.86 -0.35
C GLU A 90 0.51 7.80 -1.33
N ILE A 91 -0.82 7.79 -1.35
CA ILE A 91 -1.61 8.55 -2.32
C ILE A 91 -2.69 9.38 -1.63
N ALA A 92 -3.06 10.50 -2.25
CA ALA A 92 -4.27 11.23 -1.90
C ALA A 92 -5.35 10.94 -2.93
N PHE A 93 -6.57 10.70 -2.47
CA PHE A 93 -7.71 10.55 -3.37
C PHE A 93 -8.22 11.92 -3.79
N PRO A 94 -8.79 12.05 -5.01
CA PRO A 94 -9.55 13.24 -5.36
C PRO A 94 -10.63 13.48 -4.30
N GLY A 95 -10.70 14.71 -3.78
CA GLY A 95 -11.62 15.05 -2.71
C GLY A 95 -13.11 14.93 -3.08
N GLU A 96 -13.40 14.90 -4.37
CA GLU A 96 -14.75 14.76 -4.91
C GLU A 96 -15.34 13.35 -4.70
N LEU A 97 -14.48 12.33 -4.54
CA LEU A 97 -14.93 10.94 -4.46
C LEU A 97 -15.53 10.63 -3.08
N ASN A 98 -16.60 9.84 -3.06
CA ASN A 98 -17.17 9.29 -1.83
C ASN A 98 -16.46 7.99 -1.42
N ALA A 99 -16.86 7.40 -0.29
CA ALA A 99 -16.20 6.20 0.27
C ALA A 99 -16.21 5.02 -0.71
N GLU A 100 -17.34 4.76 -1.37
CA GLU A 100 -17.44 3.65 -2.32
C GLU A 100 -16.58 3.89 -3.56
N GLN A 101 -16.56 5.14 -4.04
CA GLN A 101 -15.73 5.53 -5.19
C GLN A 101 -14.24 5.44 -4.85
N ARG A 102 -13.82 5.82 -3.63
CA ARG A 102 -12.44 5.66 -3.16
C ARG A 102 -12.04 4.17 -3.14
N LYS A 103 -12.92 3.34 -2.61
CA LYS A 103 -12.69 1.89 -2.57
C LYS A 103 -12.52 1.31 -3.97
N ASN A 104 -13.36 1.69 -4.91
CA ASN A 104 -13.28 1.22 -6.30
C ASN A 104 -11.97 1.62 -6.95
N MET A 105 -11.53 2.86 -6.73
CA MET A 105 -10.27 3.35 -7.27
C MET A 105 -9.08 2.62 -6.64
N LEU A 106 -9.10 2.41 -5.31
CA LEU A 106 -8.07 1.66 -4.61
C LEU A 106 -7.97 0.23 -5.14
N ASN A 107 -9.11 -0.44 -5.34
CA ASN A 107 -9.15 -1.80 -5.87
C ASN A 107 -8.44 -1.88 -7.22
N GLU A 108 -8.70 -0.94 -8.11
CA GLU A 108 -8.08 -0.91 -9.44
C GLU A 108 -6.58 -0.70 -9.34
N LEU A 109 -6.11 0.24 -8.53
CA LEU A 109 -4.69 0.50 -8.34
C LEU A 109 -3.97 -0.71 -7.77
N CYS A 110 -4.53 -1.33 -6.73
CA CYS A 110 -3.93 -2.50 -6.08
C CYS A 110 -3.91 -3.71 -7.00
N GLN A 111 -4.97 -3.94 -7.78
CA GLN A 111 -4.99 -5.02 -8.76
C GLN A 111 -3.98 -4.79 -9.88
N ASN A 112 -3.74 -3.54 -10.27
CA ASN A 112 -2.69 -3.23 -11.25
C ASN A 112 -1.31 -3.59 -10.72
N LEU A 113 -1.03 -3.35 -9.44
CA LEU A 113 0.22 -3.77 -8.79
C LEU A 113 0.36 -5.29 -8.78
N VAL A 114 -0.72 -6.00 -8.40
CA VAL A 114 -0.74 -7.47 -8.38
C VAL A 114 -0.46 -8.03 -9.78
N LYS A 115 -1.13 -7.51 -10.78
CA LYS A 115 -0.96 -7.99 -12.18
C LYS A 115 0.44 -7.73 -12.71
N LYS A 116 1.00 -6.56 -12.41
CA LYS A 116 2.30 -6.18 -12.97
C LYS A 116 3.45 -6.91 -12.32
N TYR A 117 3.42 -7.08 -11.00
CA TYR A 117 4.57 -7.63 -10.27
C TYR A 117 4.32 -8.99 -9.63
N GLY A 118 3.08 -9.46 -9.62
CA GLY A 118 2.74 -10.72 -8.93
C GLY A 118 2.92 -10.66 -7.43
N VAL A 119 2.82 -9.47 -6.84
CA VAL A 119 3.05 -9.22 -5.42
C VAL A 119 1.77 -9.32 -4.61
N ILE A 120 1.91 -9.36 -3.28
CA ILE A 120 0.80 -9.18 -2.36
C ILE A 120 0.80 -7.71 -1.92
N VAL A 121 -0.39 -7.12 -1.91
CA VAL A 121 -0.61 -5.72 -1.57
C VAL A 121 -1.48 -5.63 -0.33
N ASP A 122 -1.05 -4.83 0.64
CA ASP A 122 -1.79 -4.56 1.88
C ASP A 122 -2.10 -3.06 1.94
N ALA A 123 -3.36 -2.72 1.75
CA ALA A 123 -3.76 -1.33 1.61
C ALA A 123 -4.74 -0.88 2.70
N ALA A 124 -4.64 0.39 3.08
CA ALA A 124 -5.56 1.01 4.04
C ALA A 124 -5.91 2.42 3.56
N ILE A 125 -7.19 2.77 3.65
CA ILE A 125 -7.68 4.13 3.40
C ILE A 125 -7.86 4.82 4.74
N HIS A 126 -7.31 6.03 4.87
CA HIS A 126 -7.41 6.84 6.07
C HIS A 126 -8.20 8.11 5.79
N ALA A 127 -9.12 8.42 6.70
CA ALA A 127 -9.79 9.71 6.72
C ALA A 127 -8.82 10.78 7.23
N PRO A 128 -9.01 12.05 6.82
CA PRO A 128 -8.19 13.15 7.33
C PRO A 128 -8.42 13.37 8.81
N HIS A 129 -7.37 13.80 9.52
CA HIS A 129 -7.46 14.23 10.91
C HIS A 129 -7.80 15.73 10.95
N THR A 130 -9.08 16.07 10.87
CA THR A 130 -9.55 17.44 10.82
C THR A 130 -9.21 18.24 12.09
N ASP A 131 -9.10 17.56 13.22
CA ASP A 131 -8.67 18.14 14.50
C ASP A 131 -7.25 18.74 14.42
N SER A 132 -6.41 18.19 13.55
CA SER A 132 -5.03 18.63 13.31
C SER A 132 -4.92 19.67 12.18
N GLY A 133 -6.06 20.19 11.70
CA GLY A 133 -6.09 21.20 10.64
C GLY A 133 -6.06 20.66 9.21
N SER A 134 -6.16 19.35 9.01
CA SER A 134 -6.27 18.78 7.67
C SER A 134 -7.62 19.09 7.05
N ASP A 135 -7.63 19.26 5.71
CA ASP A 135 -8.87 19.42 4.94
C ASP A 135 -9.72 18.15 5.07
N GLU A 136 -11.00 18.31 5.36
CA GLU A 136 -11.96 17.21 5.52
C GLU A 136 -12.09 16.30 4.30
N ARG A 137 -11.63 16.76 3.12
CA ARG A 137 -11.64 15.98 1.89
C ARG A 137 -10.33 15.25 1.62
N ASN A 138 -9.34 15.41 2.49
CA ASN A 138 -8.00 14.87 2.28
C ASN A 138 -7.89 13.39 2.69
N TYR A 139 -8.71 12.53 2.05
CA TYR A 139 -8.59 11.09 2.21
C TYR A 139 -7.35 10.58 1.50
N HIS A 140 -6.63 9.66 2.14
CA HIS A 140 -5.40 9.12 1.59
C HIS A 140 -5.31 7.61 1.83
N ALA A 141 -4.42 6.96 1.12
CA ALA A 141 -4.16 5.54 1.29
C ALA A 141 -2.68 5.26 1.46
N HIS A 142 -2.39 4.27 2.28
CA HIS A 142 -1.09 3.62 2.39
C HIS A 142 -1.21 2.25 1.73
N ILE A 143 -0.35 1.98 0.77
CA ILE A 143 -0.40 0.76 -0.06
C ILE A 143 0.95 0.08 0.06
N MET A 144 1.06 -0.85 1.02
CA MET A 144 2.27 -1.65 1.21
C MET A 144 2.25 -2.83 0.24
N PHE A 145 3.39 -3.14 -0.36
CA PHE A 145 3.47 -4.32 -1.21
C PHE A 145 4.81 -5.03 -1.05
N THR A 146 4.81 -6.33 -1.32
CA THR A 146 5.95 -7.19 -1.10
C THR A 146 7.05 -6.94 -2.13
N THR A 147 8.29 -7.23 -1.76
CA THR A 147 9.45 -7.10 -2.64
C THR A 147 9.71 -8.36 -3.47
N ARG A 148 8.95 -9.43 -3.18
CA ARG A 148 9.00 -10.69 -3.91
C ARG A 148 7.63 -11.00 -4.46
N SER A 149 7.59 -11.53 -5.68
CA SER A 149 6.35 -12.02 -6.30
C SER A 149 5.95 -13.37 -5.70
N ILE A 150 4.72 -13.77 -5.96
CA ILE A 150 4.22 -15.10 -5.61
C ILE A 150 4.57 -16.06 -6.76
N ASN A 151 5.17 -17.19 -6.40
CA ASN A 151 5.57 -18.21 -7.36
C ASN A 151 4.41 -19.15 -7.72
N GLU A 152 4.69 -20.14 -8.55
CA GLU A 152 3.73 -21.16 -9.00
C GLU A 152 3.15 -22.01 -7.86
N HIS A 153 3.83 -22.06 -6.71
CA HIS A 153 3.39 -22.82 -5.54
C HIS A 153 2.59 -21.97 -4.55
N GLY A 154 2.33 -20.70 -4.88
CA GLY A 154 1.56 -19.79 -4.05
C GLY A 154 2.35 -19.17 -2.90
N ASP A 155 3.66 -19.27 -2.93
CA ASP A 155 4.58 -18.77 -1.91
C ASP A 155 5.54 -17.73 -2.49
N PHE A 156 6.37 -17.09 -1.67
CA PHE A 156 7.30 -16.07 -2.14
C PHE A 156 8.38 -16.66 -3.06
N SER A 157 8.70 -15.91 -4.12
CA SER A 157 9.79 -16.20 -5.04
C SER A 157 11.14 -16.04 -4.34
N ALA A 158 12.14 -16.80 -4.81
CA ALA A 158 13.49 -16.77 -4.26
C ALA A 158 14.19 -15.43 -4.51
N LYS A 159 13.83 -14.72 -5.58
CA LYS A 159 14.45 -13.46 -5.98
C LYS A 159 13.46 -12.31 -5.90
N LYS A 160 13.97 -11.10 -5.63
CA LYS A 160 13.20 -9.87 -5.70
C LYS A 160 13.14 -9.40 -7.15
N TYR A 161 11.98 -8.87 -7.59
CA TYR A 161 11.89 -8.22 -8.88
C TYR A 161 12.67 -6.89 -8.85
N ARG A 162 13.11 -6.43 -10.02
CA ARG A 162 14.11 -5.37 -10.11
C ARG A 162 13.56 -4.02 -10.59
N ASP A 163 12.27 -3.90 -10.79
CA ASP A 163 11.66 -2.69 -11.36
C ASP A 163 11.93 -1.44 -10.50
N PHE A 164 12.01 -1.61 -9.18
CA PHE A 164 12.31 -0.51 -8.26
C PHE A 164 13.77 -0.48 -7.82
N SER A 165 14.64 -1.26 -8.47
CA SER A 165 16.05 -1.27 -8.16
C SER A 165 16.70 0.07 -8.52
N ARG A 166 17.93 0.27 -8.02
CA ARG A 166 18.71 1.47 -8.24
C ARG A 166 18.78 1.89 -9.72
N ASP A 167 18.90 0.94 -10.64
CA ASP A 167 19.04 1.21 -12.07
C ASP A 167 17.74 1.56 -12.78
N ASN A 168 16.61 1.05 -12.27
CA ASN A 168 15.30 1.14 -12.92
C ASN A 168 14.30 2.02 -12.15
N GLY A 169 14.59 2.30 -10.88
CA GLY A 169 13.60 2.86 -9.95
C GLY A 169 13.03 4.21 -10.36
N THR A 170 13.87 5.11 -10.87
CA THR A 170 13.40 6.46 -11.25
C THR A 170 12.36 6.38 -12.38
N GLU A 171 12.63 5.58 -13.39
CA GLU A 171 11.71 5.38 -14.51
C GLU A 171 10.42 4.70 -14.06
N THR A 172 10.54 3.67 -13.21
CA THR A 172 9.39 2.94 -12.65
C THR A 172 8.49 3.87 -11.86
N VAL A 173 9.06 4.69 -10.97
CA VAL A 173 8.29 5.64 -10.15
C VAL A 173 7.61 6.70 -11.04
N SER A 174 8.32 7.21 -12.04
CA SER A 174 7.75 8.17 -12.98
C SER A 174 6.54 7.59 -13.73
N HIS A 175 6.65 6.32 -14.16
CA HIS A 175 5.56 5.60 -14.82
C HIS A 175 4.33 5.48 -13.89
N TRP A 176 4.55 5.09 -12.63
CA TRP A 176 3.44 4.95 -11.67
C TRP A 176 2.80 6.29 -11.33
N ARG A 177 3.60 7.35 -11.23
CA ARG A 177 3.08 8.70 -10.99
C ARG A 177 2.15 9.15 -12.11
N GLU A 178 2.55 8.95 -13.35
CA GLU A 178 1.73 9.26 -14.52
C GLU A 178 0.47 8.40 -14.56
N SER A 179 0.64 7.10 -14.36
CA SER A 179 -0.47 6.14 -14.33
C SER A 179 -1.47 6.47 -13.23
N PHE A 180 -1.02 6.91 -12.06
CA PHE A 180 -1.90 7.31 -10.98
C PHE A 180 -2.71 8.56 -11.33
N ALA A 181 -2.09 9.55 -11.96
CA ALA A 181 -2.81 10.75 -12.42
C ALA A 181 -3.91 10.37 -13.43
N GLU A 182 -3.60 9.48 -14.36
CA GLU A 182 -4.58 8.96 -15.33
C GLU A 182 -5.71 8.23 -14.64
N LEU A 183 -5.39 7.43 -13.61
CA LEU A 183 -6.38 6.69 -12.83
C LEU A 183 -7.31 7.66 -12.08
N CYS A 184 -6.78 8.70 -11.45
CA CYS A 184 -7.57 9.75 -10.81
C CYS A 184 -8.56 10.36 -11.80
N ASN A 185 -8.06 10.74 -12.97
CA ASN A 185 -8.87 11.42 -13.99
C ASN A 185 -9.94 10.49 -14.57
N HIS A 186 -9.62 9.21 -14.74
CA HIS A 186 -10.58 8.21 -15.17
C HIS A 186 -11.74 8.08 -14.19
N HIS A 187 -11.44 7.97 -12.89
CA HIS A 187 -12.46 7.85 -11.85
C HIS A 187 -13.27 9.14 -11.66
N LEU A 188 -12.63 10.30 -11.78
CA LEU A 188 -13.35 11.58 -11.76
C LEU A 188 -14.35 11.66 -12.92
N LYS A 189 -13.91 11.36 -14.11
CA LYS A 189 -14.77 11.36 -15.31
C LYS A 189 -15.92 10.35 -15.19
N GLN A 190 -15.59 9.13 -14.78
CA GLN A 190 -16.57 8.04 -14.65
C GLN A 190 -17.67 8.38 -13.65
N ASN A 191 -17.35 9.16 -12.62
CA ASN A 191 -18.30 9.55 -11.58
C ASN A 191 -18.93 10.92 -11.84
N GLY A 192 -18.75 11.49 -13.02
CA GLY A 192 -19.45 12.70 -13.45
C GLY A 192 -18.82 14.01 -12.96
N PHE A 193 -17.55 14.00 -12.52
CA PHE A 193 -16.85 15.20 -12.08
C PHE A 193 -16.04 15.82 -13.21
N ASP A 194 -16.04 17.14 -13.28
CA ASP A 194 -15.29 17.90 -14.27
C ASP A 194 -13.84 18.21 -13.83
N GLU A 195 -13.57 18.13 -12.53
CA GLU A 195 -12.24 18.36 -11.97
C GLU A 195 -11.26 17.32 -12.52
N ARG A 196 -10.00 17.71 -12.67
CA ARG A 196 -8.91 16.80 -13.09
C ARG A 196 -7.67 17.07 -12.25
N VAL A 197 -6.79 16.06 -12.17
CA VAL A 197 -5.46 16.19 -11.56
C VAL A 197 -4.43 16.29 -12.65
N ASP A 198 -3.31 16.94 -12.31
CA ASP A 198 -2.14 17.06 -13.17
C ASP A 198 -0.91 16.71 -12.33
N HIS A 199 -0.02 15.90 -12.90
CA HIS A 199 1.21 15.49 -12.22
C HIS A 199 2.41 16.37 -12.65
#